data_7c21b330c7a5a002a13b290a564d97ba
#
_entry.id   7c21b330c7a5a002a13b290a564d97ba
#
_cell.length_a   1.000
_cell.length_b   1.000
_cell.length_c   1.000
_cell.angle_alpha   90.00
_cell.angle_beta   90.00
_cell.angle_gamma   90.00
#
_symmetry.space_group_name_H-M   'P 1'
#
loop_
_entity.id
_entity.type
_entity.pdbx_description
1 polymer ?
#
loop_
_entity_poly.entity_id
_entity_poly.type
_entity_poly.pdbx_seq_one_letter_code
_entity_poly.pdbx_strand_id
1 'polypeptide(L)'
;MLPQDAEGRSVDPNWDVLGMRATRSDSLILDECWLPETAAVFRSDDVRPFRHAYLNWFWGSYTPVYLGVAQAAFDELRKVIHTRRPEGYAQPLAYHPDVRRHVAQMSADLEAARLITYRSAWLSDTEGPSAETTAALYRAKYMVGEAVSRVTRTALTLGGAHGIFKTSRLEQLFRDGALGPLHPPPSDFCLYNMGLYELGIDPADLLPPLKPG
;
A
#
# COMPACT_ATOMS: atom_id res chain seq x y z
N MET A 1 1.89 16.14 -20.64
CA MET A 1 2.78 16.15 -19.45
C MET A 1 2.94 17.59 -18.99
N LEU A 2 3.04 17.85 -17.68
CA LEU A 2 3.30 19.16 -17.11
C LEU A 2 4.83 19.36 -17.01
N PRO A 3 5.44 20.30 -17.75
CA PRO A 3 6.86 20.60 -17.61
C PRO A 3 7.20 21.09 -16.20
N GLN A 4 8.42 20.80 -15.76
CA GLN A 4 8.85 21.15 -14.41
C GLN A 4 9.03 22.66 -14.22
N ASP A 5 9.31 23.35 -15.31
CA ASP A 5 9.55 24.78 -15.45
C ASP A 5 8.33 25.55 -16.03
N ALA A 6 7.15 24.94 -16.06
CA ALA A 6 5.94 25.59 -16.53
C ALA A 6 5.62 26.83 -15.68
N GLU A 7 5.35 27.96 -16.34
CA GLU A 7 4.89 29.18 -15.68
C GLU A 7 3.59 28.93 -14.93
N GLY A 8 3.43 29.51 -13.76
CA GLY A 8 2.28 29.29 -12.88
C GLY A 8 2.29 27.94 -12.12
N ARG A 9 3.36 27.14 -12.23
CA ARG A 9 3.53 25.91 -11.47
C ARG A 9 4.39 26.14 -10.23
N SER A 10 3.89 25.75 -9.07
CA SER A 10 4.68 25.74 -7.82
C SER A 10 4.37 24.48 -7.00
N VAL A 11 5.22 24.20 -6.03
CA VAL A 11 5.06 23.07 -5.09
C VAL A 11 5.00 23.65 -3.68
N ASP A 12 3.91 23.34 -2.97
CA ASP A 12 3.81 23.61 -1.55
C ASP A 12 4.38 22.40 -0.76
N PRO A 13 5.51 22.58 -0.02
CA PRO A 13 6.19 21.48 0.66
C PRO A 13 5.46 21.09 1.97
N ASN A 14 4.24 20.58 1.85
CA ASN A 14 3.33 20.27 2.96
C ASN A 14 3.29 18.77 3.31
N TRP A 15 4.19 17.94 2.77
CA TRP A 15 4.21 16.50 3.03
C TRP A 15 4.86 16.17 4.38
N ASP A 16 4.20 16.59 5.50
CA ASP A 16 4.58 16.23 6.87
C ASP A 16 3.63 15.16 7.42
N VAL A 17 3.96 13.91 7.15
CA VAL A 17 3.09 12.73 7.36
C VAL A 17 3.72 11.73 8.32
N LEU A 18 2.88 10.80 8.82
CA LEU A 18 3.28 9.74 9.75
C LEU A 18 4.38 8.84 9.18
N GLY A 19 4.16 8.30 7.98
CA GLY A 19 5.04 7.35 7.29
C GLY A 19 5.13 7.66 5.80
N MET A 20 5.91 6.87 5.05
CA MET A 20 6.15 7.09 3.61
C MET A 20 6.65 8.51 3.31
N ARG A 21 7.42 9.10 4.23
CA ARG A 21 7.89 10.48 4.15
C ARG A 21 8.78 10.75 2.94
N ALA A 22 9.52 9.73 2.50
CA ALA A 22 10.41 9.83 1.35
C ALA A 22 9.69 9.94 -0.01
N THR A 23 8.38 9.69 -0.06
CA THR A 23 7.60 9.83 -1.31
C THR A 23 7.43 11.28 -1.74
N ARG A 24 7.53 12.22 -0.80
CA ARG A 24 7.43 13.67 -1.07
C ARG A 24 6.23 14.00 -1.96
N SER A 25 5.05 13.49 -1.56
CA SER A 25 3.79 13.75 -2.27
C SER A 25 3.22 15.11 -1.90
N ASP A 26 4.06 16.13 -1.99
CA ASP A 26 3.73 17.53 -1.73
C ASP A 26 2.64 18.02 -2.69
N SER A 27 1.91 19.07 -2.31
CA SER A 27 0.85 19.64 -3.14
C SER A 27 1.42 20.37 -4.34
N LEU A 28 0.91 20.06 -5.53
CA LEU A 28 1.19 20.79 -6.74
C LEU A 28 0.16 21.90 -6.91
N ILE A 29 0.61 23.14 -7.00
CA ILE A 29 -0.23 24.31 -7.24
C ILE A 29 -0.08 24.71 -8.70
N LEU A 30 -1.21 24.90 -9.38
CA LEU A 30 -1.29 25.42 -10.73
C LEU A 30 -2.10 26.71 -10.68
N ASP A 31 -1.45 27.83 -10.88
CA ASP A 31 -2.05 29.15 -10.88
C ASP A 31 -1.84 29.77 -12.27
N GLU A 32 -2.94 29.92 -13.02
CA GLU A 32 -2.94 30.37 -14.42
C GLU A 32 -1.88 29.65 -15.28
N CYS A 33 -1.63 28.38 -15.00
CA CYS A 33 -0.63 27.55 -15.67
C CYS A 33 -1.12 27.16 -17.06
N TRP A 34 -0.59 27.83 -18.08
CA TRP A 34 -0.94 27.57 -19.46
C TRP A 34 -0.02 26.52 -20.08
N LEU A 35 -0.61 25.52 -20.73
CA LEU A 35 0.14 24.46 -21.41
C LEU A 35 -0.19 24.47 -22.90
N PRO A 36 0.84 24.34 -23.77
CA PRO A 36 0.58 24.21 -25.19
C PRO A 36 -0.14 22.89 -25.50
N GLU A 37 -0.91 22.89 -26.59
CA GLU A 37 -1.66 21.71 -27.03
C GLU A 37 -0.79 20.44 -27.18
N THR A 38 0.48 20.62 -27.57
CA THR A 38 1.48 19.58 -27.69
C THR A 38 1.86 18.91 -26.36
N ALA A 39 1.54 19.51 -25.22
CA ALA A 39 1.75 18.92 -23.90
C ALA A 39 0.71 17.85 -23.55
N ALA A 40 -0.40 17.78 -24.30
CA ALA A 40 -1.40 16.72 -24.15
C ALA A 40 -0.83 15.39 -24.60
N VAL A 41 -0.72 14.43 -23.67
CA VAL A 41 -0.22 13.06 -23.94
C VAL A 41 -1.34 12.15 -24.45
N PHE A 42 -2.57 12.47 -24.10
CA PHE A 42 -3.75 11.67 -24.41
C PHE A 42 -4.95 12.57 -24.63
N ARG A 43 -5.73 12.26 -25.67
CA ARG A 43 -7.02 12.89 -25.95
C ARG A 43 -8.01 11.81 -26.32
N SER A 44 -9.12 11.74 -25.63
CA SER A 44 -10.22 10.88 -25.97
C SER A 44 -11.50 11.37 -25.30
N ASP A 45 -12.62 11.29 -26.00
CA ASP A 45 -13.94 11.48 -25.44
C ASP A 45 -14.34 10.30 -24.52
N ASP A 46 -13.67 9.15 -24.67
CA ASP A 46 -13.82 7.98 -23.81
C ASP A 46 -12.58 7.76 -22.94
N VAL A 47 -12.68 8.13 -21.67
CA VAL A 47 -11.61 7.99 -20.66
C VAL A 47 -11.59 6.60 -20.02
N ARG A 48 -12.54 5.70 -20.31
CA ARG A 48 -12.65 4.39 -19.64
C ARG A 48 -11.44 3.51 -19.88
N PRO A 49 -10.90 3.36 -21.11
CA PRO A 49 -9.69 2.54 -21.32
C PRO A 49 -8.47 3.08 -20.58
N PHE A 50 -8.31 4.41 -20.57
CA PHE A 50 -7.24 5.05 -19.82
C PHE A 50 -7.40 4.82 -18.31
N ARG A 51 -8.62 4.95 -17.80
CA ARG A 51 -8.91 4.71 -16.37
C ARG A 51 -8.57 3.29 -15.95
N HIS A 52 -8.91 2.28 -16.74
CA HIS A 52 -8.57 0.88 -16.44
C HIS A 52 -7.06 0.65 -16.45
N ALA A 53 -6.35 1.12 -17.47
CA ALA A 53 -4.91 1.03 -17.53
C ALA A 53 -4.24 1.74 -16.34
N TYR A 54 -4.68 2.96 -16.02
CA TYR A 54 -4.19 3.74 -14.90
C TYR A 54 -4.39 3.01 -13.58
N LEU A 55 -5.58 2.48 -13.30
CA LEU A 55 -5.89 1.78 -12.06
C LEU A 55 -4.99 0.54 -11.89
N ASN A 56 -4.83 -0.26 -12.93
CA ASN A 56 -4.01 -1.48 -12.88
C ASN A 56 -2.53 -1.16 -12.66
N TRP A 57 -1.99 -0.19 -13.37
CA TRP A 57 -0.57 0.18 -13.25
C TRP A 57 -0.28 0.97 -11.98
N PHE A 58 -1.08 1.99 -11.69
CA PHE A 58 -0.84 2.90 -10.57
C PHE A 58 -1.14 2.24 -9.22
N TRP A 59 -2.35 1.71 -9.05
CA TRP A 59 -2.71 1.06 -7.79
C TRP A 59 -2.06 -0.31 -7.63
N GLY A 60 -1.90 -1.05 -8.72
CA GLY A 60 -1.21 -2.34 -8.72
C GLY A 60 0.23 -2.24 -8.26
N SER A 61 0.92 -1.15 -8.57
CA SER A 61 2.31 -0.93 -8.15
C SER A 61 2.48 -0.71 -6.64
N TYR A 62 1.44 -0.32 -5.91
CA TYR A 62 1.52 -0.17 -4.45
C TYR A 62 1.62 -1.50 -3.71
N THR A 63 1.05 -2.56 -4.25
CA THR A 63 1.08 -3.87 -3.58
C THR A 63 2.50 -4.39 -3.38
N PRO A 64 3.39 -4.45 -4.38
CA PRO A 64 4.77 -4.89 -4.17
C PRO A 64 5.59 -3.94 -3.29
N VAL A 65 5.29 -2.62 -3.29
CA VAL A 65 5.96 -1.67 -2.39
C VAL A 65 5.66 -2.00 -0.93
N TYR A 66 4.39 -2.16 -0.57
CA TYR A 66 4.01 -2.51 0.80
C TYR A 66 4.42 -3.92 1.19
N LEU A 67 4.41 -4.87 0.26
CA LEU A 67 4.96 -6.21 0.49
C LEU A 67 6.46 -6.13 0.82
N GLY A 68 7.20 -5.26 0.14
CA GLY A 68 8.62 -4.98 0.44
C GLY A 68 8.85 -4.39 1.84
N VAL A 69 7.98 -3.47 2.27
CA VAL A 69 8.02 -2.91 3.64
C VAL A 69 7.77 -4.00 4.69
N ALA A 70 6.76 -4.86 4.47
CA ALA A 70 6.46 -5.97 5.36
C ALA A 70 7.61 -6.99 5.43
N GLN A 71 8.19 -7.34 4.28
CA GLN A 71 9.34 -8.24 4.22
C GLN A 71 10.55 -7.66 4.95
N ALA A 72 10.84 -6.37 4.76
CA ALA A 72 11.94 -5.70 5.45
C ALA A 72 11.76 -5.70 6.98
N ALA A 73 10.52 -5.50 7.45
CA ALA A 73 10.22 -5.56 8.89
C ALA A 73 10.40 -6.97 9.46
N PHE A 74 10.00 -7.98 8.72
CA PHE A 74 10.19 -9.38 9.09
C PHE A 74 11.67 -9.74 9.17
N ASP A 75 12.47 -9.35 8.18
CA ASP A 75 13.90 -9.63 8.13
C ASP A 75 14.68 -8.89 9.23
N GLU A 76 14.30 -7.64 9.52
CA GLU A 76 14.90 -6.88 10.61
C GLU A 76 14.56 -7.48 11.99
N LEU A 77 13.30 -7.86 12.19
CA LEU A 77 12.89 -8.56 13.41
C LEU A 77 13.70 -9.84 13.61
N ARG A 78 13.89 -10.66 12.56
CA ARG A 78 14.66 -11.90 12.66
C ARG A 78 16.07 -11.67 13.19
N LYS A 79 16.76 -10.60 12.75
CA LYS A 79 18.08 -10.24 13.29
C LYS A 79 17.99 -9.93 14.77
N VAL A 80 17.03 -9.11 15.18
CA VAL A 80 16.84 -8.69 16.57
C VAL A 80 16.57 -9.87 17.49
N ILE A 81 15.64 -10.76 17.16
CA ILE A 81 15.25 -11.88 18.03
C ILE A 81 16.32 -12.96 18.16
N HIS A 82 17.21 -13.10 17.18
CA HIS A 82 18.33 -14.05 17.26
C HIS A 82 19.49 -13.55 18.14
N THR A 83 19.63 -12.24 18.29
CA THR A 83 20.72 -11.63 19.09
C THR A 83 20.27 -11.21 20.47
N ARG A 84 19.01 -10.78 20.64
CA ARG A 84 18.49 -10.24 21.89
C ARG A 84 18.20 -11.36 22.89
N ARG A 85 18.84 -11.24 24.04
CA ARG A 85 18.61 -12.10 25.21
C ARG A 85 18.10 -11.23 26.36
N PRO A 86 16.81 -11.30 26.75
CA PRO A 86 16.31 -10.60 27.92
C PRO A 86 16.96 -11.09 29.21
N GLU A 87 17.00 -10.23 30.22
CA GLU A 87 17.48 -10.61 31.53
C GLU A 87 16.66 -11.78 32.10
N GLY A 88 17.36 -12.75 32.71
CA GLY A 88 16.71 -13.97 33.24
C GLY A 88 16.44 -15.07 32.21
N TYR A 89 16.70 -14.84 30.92
CA TYR A 89 16.52 -15.87 29.88
C TYR A 89 17.83 -16.55 29.52
N ALA A 90 17.80 -17.88 29.45
CA ALA A 90 18.99 -18.67 29.07
C ALA A 90 19.29 -18.57 27.55
N GLN A 91 18.27 -18.32 26.74
CA GLN A 91 18.36 -18.31 25.27
C GLN A 91 17.88 -17.00 24.69
N PRO A 92 18.25 -16.64 23.44
CA PRO A 92 17.68 -15.52 22.71
C PRO A 92 16.16 -15.63 22.53
N LEU A 93 15.52 -14.49 22.25
CA LEU A 93 14.06 -14.41 22.05
C LEU A 93 13.53 -15.38 20.98
N ALA A 94 14.32 -15.72 19.96
CA ALA A 94 13.95 -16.68 18.91
C ALA A 94 13.58 -18.06 19.46
N TYR A 95 14.05 -18.43 20.65
CA TYR A 95 13.74 -19.70 21.30
C TYR A 95 12.45 -19.68 22.12
N HIS A 96 11.85 -18.49 22.33
CA HIS A 96 10.60 -18.37 23.08
C HIS A 96 9.41 -18.87 22.25
N PRO A 97 8.52 -19.70 22.79
CA PRO A 97 7.40 -20.29 22.04
C PRO A 97 6.47 -19.26 21.40
N ASP A 98 6.10 -18.18 22.12
CA ASP A 98 5.22 -17.14 21.60
C ASP A 98 5.88 -16.33 20.49
N VAL A 99 7.19 -16.06 20.57
CA VAL A 99 7.92 -15.39 19.51
C VAL A 99 7.90 -16.23 18.23
N ARG A 100 8.12 -17.55 18.36
CA ARG A 100 8.05 -18.48 17.22
C ARG A 100 6.67 -18.50 16.59
N ARG A 101 5.60 -18.49 17.40
CA ARG A 101 4.22 -18.44 16.90
C ARG A 101 3.96 -17.16 16.12
N HIS A 102 4.39 -15.99 16.61
CA HIS A 102 4.25 -14.73 15.90
C HIS A 102 5.06 -14.69 14.60
N VAL A 103 6.28 -15.19 14.61
CA VAL A 103 7.12 -15.29 13.39
C VAL A 103 6.46 -16.18 12.34
N ALA A 104 5.86 -17.32 12.76
CA ALA A 104 5.13 -18.19 11.84
C ALA A 104 3.90 -17.50 11.24
N GLN A 105 3.13 -16.73 12.04
CA GLN A 105 1.99 -15.96 11.54
C GLN A 105 2.42 -14.88 10.55
N MET A 106 3.50 -14.14 10.86
CA MET A 106 4.05 -13.14 9.94
C MET A 106 4.50 -13.76 8.61
N SER A 107 5.14 -14.94 8.68
CA SER A 107 5.55 -15.68 7.47
C SER A 107 4.37 -16.09 6.62
N ALA A 108 3.27 -16.57 7.23
CA ALA A 108 2.04 -16.94 6.52
C ALA A 108 1.37 -15.71 5.89
N ASP A 109 1.27 -14.59 6.62
CA ASP A 109 0.73 -13.33 6.10
C ASP A 109 1.52 -12.82 4.89
N LEU A 110 2.86 -12.88 4.96
CA LEU A 110 3.75 -12.47 3.87
C LEU A 110 3.58 -13.35 2.63
N GLU A 111 3.49 -14.66 2.80
CA GLU A 111 3.35 -15.58 1.67
C GLU A 111 1.98 -15.42 0.99
N ALA A 112 0.91 -15.32 1.77
CA ALA A 112 -0.42 -15.06 1.23
C ALA A 112 -0.48 -13.73 0.47
N ALA A 113 0.12 -12.66 1.03
CA ALA A 113 0.20 -11.35 0.37
C ALA A 113 1.02 -11.39 -0.93
N ARG A 114 2.09 -12.17 -0.97
CA ARG A 114 2.93 -12.36 -2.16
C ARG A 114 2.17 -13.07 -3.27
N LEU A 115 1.52 -14.18 -2.94
CA LEU A 115 0.79 -14.99 -3.92
C LEU A 115 -0.38 -14.22 -4.53
N ILE A 116 -1.14 -13.46 -3.73
CA ILE A 116 -2.25 -12.67 -4.27
C ILE A 116 -1.76 -11.49 -5.13
N THR A 117 -0.60 -10.89 -4.78
CA THR A 117 0.05 -9.86 -5.60
C THR A 117 0.44 -10.41 -6.97
N TYR A 118 1.11 -11.56 -7.00
CA TYR A 118 1.51 -12.21 -8.25
C TYR A 118 0.31 -12.64 -9.09
N ARG A 119 -0.73 -13.20 -8.46
CA ARG A 119 -1.96 -13.54 -9.16
C ARG A 119 -2.62 -12.32 -9.80
N SER A 120 -2.71 -11.21 -9.08
CA SER A 120 -3.29 -9.97 -9.61
C SER A 120 -2.51 -9.43 -10.80
N ALA A 121 -1.18 -9.41 -10.71
CA ALA A 121 -0.32 -8.98 -11.81
C ALA A 121 -0.45 -9.90 -13.03
N TRP A 122 -0.40 -11.21 -12.81
CA TRP A 122 -0.56 -12.20 -13.89
C TRP A 122 -1.90 -12.05 -14.62
N LEU A 123 -3.01 -11.88 -13.90
CA LEU A 123 -4.32 -11.64 -14.50
C LEU A 123 -4.35 -10.36 -15.34
N SER A 124 -3.73 -9.29 -14.85
CA SER A 124 -3.63 -8.03 -15.61
C SER A 124 -2.85 -8.19 -16.91
N ASP A 125 -1.80 -9.00 -16.90
CA ASP A 125 -0.94 -9.24 -18.07
C ASP A 125 -1.61 -10.17 -19.09
N THR A 126 -2.39 -11.16 -18.63
CA THR A 126 -2.96 -12.20 -19.50
C THR A 126 -4.35 -11.88 -20.02
N GLU A 127 -5.20 -11.27 -19.20
CA GLU A 127 -6.61 -11.01 -19.53
C GLU A 127 -6.88 -9.54 -19.87
N GLY A 128 -5.95 -8.65 -19.51
CA GLY A 128 -6.13 -7.23 -19.71
C GLY A 128 -7.24 -6.62 -18.82
N PRO A 129 -7.74 -5.42 -19.17
CA PRO A 129 -8.76 -4.72 -18.39
C PRO A 129 -10.11 -5.43 -18.39
N SER A 130 -10.54 -5.89 -17.20
CA SER A 130 -11.84 -6.55 -17.00
C SER A 130 -12.35 -6.30 -15.58
N ALA A 131 -13.60 -6.67 -15.30
CA ALA A 131 -14.14 -6.65 -13.94
C ALA A 131 -13.37 -7.59 -13.01
N GLU A 132 -12.98 -8.77 -13.51
CA GLU A 132 -12.18 -9.75 -12.76
C GLU A 132 -10.78 -9.21 -12.42
N THR A 133 -10.07 -8.61 -13.37
CA THR A 133 -8.73 -8.04 -13.12
C THR A 133 -8.81 -6.87 -12.14
N THR A 134 -9.87 -6.06 -12.21
CA THR A 134 -10.11 -4.98 -11.25
C THR A 134 -10.41 -5.52 -9.85
N ALA A 135 -11.25 -6.54 -9.73
CA ALA A 135 -11.55 -7.19 -8.46
C ALA A 135 -10.31 -7.88 -7.86
N ALA A 136 -9.49 -8.53 -8.70
CA ALA A 136 -8.21 -9.12 -8.27
C ALA A 136 -7.24 -8.07 -7.73
N LEU A 137 -7.19 -6.89 -8.34
CA LEU A 137 -6.41 -5.75 -7.87
C LEU A 137 -6.87 -5.28 -6.47
N TYR A 138 -8.19 -5.11 -6.27
CA TYR A 138 -8.72 -4.71 -4.97
C TYR A 138 -8.45 -5.75 -3.88
N ARG A 139 -8.60 -7.06 -4.21
CA ARG A 139 -8.24 -8.14 -3.29
C ARG A 139 -6.76 -8.09 -2.90
N ALA A 140 -5.87 -7.92 -3.87
CA ALA A 140 -4.44 -7.81 -3.63
C ALA A 140 -4.10 -6.59 -2.77
N LYS A 141 -4.64 -5.41 -3.11
CA LYS A 141 -4.39 -4.18 -2.36
C LYS A 141 -4.88 -4.26 -0.93
N TYR A 142 -6.08 -4.80 -0.70
CA TYR A 142 -6.63 -5.03 0.63
C TYR A 142 -5.74 -5.98 1.43
N MET A 143 -5.48 -7.18 0.90
CA MET A 143 -4.73 -8.21 1.62
C MET A 143 -3.31 -7.76 1.97
N VAL A 144 -2.61 -7.10 1.04
CA VAL A 144 -1.27 -6.57 1.29
C VAL A 144 -1.30 -5.42 2.27
N GLY A 145 -2.27 -4.50 2.16
CA GLY A 145 -2.44 -3.38 3.09
C GLY A 145 -2.62 -3.84 4.54
N GLU A 146 -3.50 -4.82 4.75
CA GLU A 146 -3.72 -5.40 6.08
C GLU A 146 -2.52 -6.21 6.57
N ALA A 147 -1.88 -6.99 5.69
CA ALA A 147 -0.71 -7.79 6.05
C ALA A 147 0.46 -6.90 6.48
N VAL A 148 0.78 -5.82 5.74
CA VAL A 148 1.89 -4.94 6.11
C VAL A 148 1.66 -4.27 7.45
N SER A 149 0.44 -3.82 7.73
CA SER A 149 0.08 -3.21 9.02
C SER A 149 0.27 -4.20 10.17
N ARG A 150 -0.21 -5.45 10.02
CA ARG A 150 -0.03 -6.49 11.04
C ARG A 150 1.43 -6.89 11.23
N VAL A 151 2.16 -7.14 10.15
CA VAL A 151 3.56 -7.59 10.18
C VAL A 151 4.45 -6.54 10.82
N THR A 152 4.34 -5.27 10.41
CA THR A 152 5.18 -4.20 10.95
C THR A 152 4.87 -3.89 12.41
N ARG A 153 3.60 -3.95 12.82
CA ARG A 153 3.18 -3.83 14.23
C ARG A 153 3.76 -4.97 15.08
N THR A 154 3.63 -6.20 14.60
CA THR A 154 4.17 -7.38 15.31
C THR A 154 5.69 -7.29 15.43
N ALA A 155 6.37 -6.86 14.36
CA ALA A 155 7.81 -6.66 14.36
C ALA A 155 8.25 -5.62 15.41
N LEU A 156 7.54 -4.48 15.45
CA LEU A 156 7.81 -3.44 16.46
C LEU A 156 7.57 -3.96 17.89
N THR A 157 6.47 -4.66 18.12
CA THR A 157 6.12 -5.22 19.43
C THR A 157 7.19 -6.19 19.93
N LEU A 158 7.61 -7.13 19.08
CA LEU A 158 8.66 -8.11 19.43
C LEU A 158 10.06 -7.47 19.51
N GLY A 159 10.30 -6.38 18.78
CA GLY A 159 11.49 -5.54 18.92
C GLY A 159 11.60 -4.87 20.28
N GLY A 160 10.48 -4.72 21.00
CA GLY A 160 10.42 -4.16 22.36
C GLY A 160 10.84 -2.70 22.43
N ALA A 161 11.20 -2.24 23.63
CA ALA A 161 11.52 -0.83 23.89
C ALA A 161 12.62 -0.24 22.98
N HIS A 162 13.57 -1.02 22.54
CA HIS A 162 14.59 -0.55 21.59
C HIS A 162 14.03 -0.35 20.17
N GLY A 163 12.93 -1.00 19.84
CA GLY A 163 12.28 -0.88 18.52
C GLY A 163 11.66 0.48 18.27
N ILE A 164 11.27 1.23 19.32
CA ILE A 164 10.53 2.49 19.17
C ILE A 164 11.42 3.73 18.98
N PHE A 165 12.73 3.60 19.14
CA PHE A 165 13.63 4.74 18.92
C PHE A 165 13.69 5.14 17.45
N LYS A 166 13.78 6.44 17.18
CA LYS A 166 13.89 7.01 15.83
C LYS A 166 15.09 6.47 15.01
N THR A 167 16.09 5.94 15.70
CA THR A 167 17.25 5.28 15.11
C THR A 167 16.99 3.81 14.74
N SER A 168 15.87 3.24 15.21
CA SER A 168 15.49 1.87 14.90
C SER A 168 14.85 1.76 13.53
N ARG A 169 15.29 0.79 12.73
CA ARG A 169 14.66 0.49 11.45
C ARG A 169 13.22 -0.03 11.62
N LEU A 170 12.92 -0.73 12.73
CA LEU A 170 11.57 -1.22 13.02
C LEU A 170 10.56 -0.08 13.22
N GLU A 171 10.97 1.02 13.87
CA GLU A 171 10.14 2.22 14.05
C GLU A 171 9.74 2.81 12.70
N GLN A 172 10.71 3.00 11.81
CA GLN A 172 10.46 3.54 10.48
C GLN A 172 9.51 2.61 9.68
N LEU A 173 9.81 1.32 9.65
CA LEU A 173 9.01 0.33 8.92
C LEU A 173 7.58 0.23 9.47
N PHE A 174 7.39 0.38 10.79
CA PHE A 174 6.06 0.45 11.39
C PHE A 174 5.28 1.67 10.91
N ARG A 175 5.87 2.85 10.89
CA ARG A 175 5.20 4.06 10.39
C ARG A 175 4.84 3.93 8.92
N ASP A 176 5.76 3.43 8.11
CA ASP A 176 5.52 3.22 6.68
C ASP A 176 4.43 2.16 6.44
N GLY A 177 4.47 1.05 7.18
CA GLY A 177 3.49 -0.03 7.09
C GLY A 177 2.10 0.33 7.59
N ALA A 178 1.99 1.25 8.55
CA ALA A 178 0.70 1.74 9.05
C ALA A 178 -0.14 2.42 7.97
N LEU A 179 0.48 2.93 6.91
CA LEU A 179 -0.22 3.54 5.78
C LEU A 179 -0.76 2.54 4.76
N GLY A 180 -0.40 1.27 4.86
CA GLY A 180 -0.85 0.23 3.92
C GLY A 180 -2.37 0.18 3.73
N PRO A 181 -3.20 0.13 4.81
CA PRO A 181 -4.65 0.17 4.70
C PRO A 181 -5.21 1.52 4.25
N LEU A 182 -4.49 2.60 4.45
CA LEU A 182 -4.97 3.99 4.23
C LEU A 182 -4.63 4.53 2.85
N HIS A 183 -3.49 4.12 2.29
CA HIS A 183 -3.03 4.61 1.00
C HIS A 183 -4.00 4.19 -0.12
N PRO A 184 -4.35 5.11 -1.05
CA PRO A 184 -5.33 4.83 -2.10
C PRO A 184 -4.97 3.61 -2.97
N PRO A 185 -5.98 2.76 -3.29
CA PRO A 185 -7.31 2.74 -2.72
C PRO A 185 -7.28 2.19 -1.28
N PRO A 186 -7.94 2.87 -0.32
CA PRO A 186 -7.96 2.42 1.07
C PRO A 186 -8.71 1.10 1.23
N SER A 187 -8.46 0.41 2.35
CA SER A 187 -9.04 -0.91 2.61
C SER A 187 -10.55 -0.96 2.49
N ASP A 188 -11.27 0.03 3.04
CA ASP A 188 -12.72 0.08 2.98
C ASP A 188 -13.23 0.25 1.54
N PHE A 189 -12.56 1.06 0.74
CA PHE A 189 -12.89 1.21 -0.68
C PHE A 189 -12.66 -0.08 -1.45
N CYS A 190 -11.59 -0.82 -1.15
CA CYS A 190 -11.34 -2.12 -1.76
C CYS A 190 -12.46 -3.12 -1.40
N LEU A 191 -12.82 -3.20 -0.11
CA LEU A 191 -13.89 -4.09 0.36
C LEU A 191 -15.23 -3.76 -0.27
N TYR A 192 -15.58 -2.47 -0.36
CA TYR A 192 -16.81 -2.01 -1.00
C TYR A 192 -16.89 -2.48 -2.46
N ASN A 193 -15.84 -2.24 -3.24
CA ASN A 193 -15.82 -2.62 -4.66
C ASN A 193 -15.77 -4.14 -4.87
N MET A 194 -15.07 -4.87 -4.00
CA MET A 194 -15.12 -6.34 -4.01
C MET A 194 -16.55 -6.85 -3.74
N GLY A 195 -17.26 -6.23 -2.79
CA GLY A 195 -18.64 -6.58 -2.48
C GLY A 195 -19.56 -6.39 -3.69
N LEU A 196 -19.44 -5.27 -4.41
CA LEU A 196 -20.20 -5.05 -5.65
C LEU A 196 -19.93 -6.14 -6.68
N TYR A 197 -18.65 -6.47 -6.89
CA TYR A 197 -18.24 -7.51 -7.84
C TYR A 197 -18.83 -8.89 -7.47
N GLU A 198 -18.69 -9.31 -6.22
CA GLU A 198 -19.18 -10.63 -5.76
C GLU A 198 -20.72 -10.75 -5.82
N LEU A 199 -21.43 -9.64 -5.66
CA LEU A 199 -22.89 -9.60 -5.73
C LEU A 199 -23.41 -9.35 -7.15
N GLY A 200 -22.53 -9.12 -8.12
CA GLY A 200 -22.93 -8.79 -9.51
C GLY A 200 -23.67 -7.46 -9.64
N ILE A 201 -23.41 -6.51 -8.74
CA ILE A 201 -24.07 -5.19 -8.74
C ILE A 201 -23.24 -4.25 -9.62
N ASP A 202 -23.88 -3.68 -10.66
CA ASP A 202 -23.28 -2.59 -11.41
C ASP A 202 -23.29 -1.30 -10.57
N PRO A 203 -22.16 -0.61 -10.41
CA PRO A 203 -22.12 0.68 -9.76
C PRO A 203 -23.10 1.71 -10.34
N ALA A 204 -23.49 1.57 -11.61
CA ALA A 204 -24.48 2.42 -12.26
C ALA A 204 -25.89 2.22 -11.70
N ASP A 205 -26.19 1.05 -11.11
CA ASP A 205 -27.49 0.74 -10.50
C ASP A 205 -27.61 1.26 -9.06
N LEU A 206 -26.52 1.76 -8.49
CA LEU A 206 -26.55 2.33 -7.15
C LEU A 206 -27.34 3.63 -7.16
N LEU A 207 -28.19 3.78 -6.15
CA LEU A 207 -28.94 5.01 -5.96
C LEU A 207 -27.98 6.22 -5.96
N PRO A 208 -28.31 7.28 -6.71
CA PRO A 208 -27.49 8.49 -6.65
C PRO A 208 -27.38 8.96 -5.20
N PRO A 209 -26.22 9.49 -4.80
CA PRO A 209 -26.08 10.04 -3.45
C PRO A 209 -27.20 11.06 -3.20
N LEU A 210 -27.82 11.00 -2.03
CA LEU A 210 -28.82 11.98 -1.63
C LEU A 210 -28.26 13.37 -1.88
N LYS A 211 -28.98 14.19 -2.65
CA LYS A 211 -28.57 15.57 -2.86
C LYS A 211 -28.44 16.22 -1.49
N PRO A 212 -27.33 16.91 -1.19
CA PRO A 212 -27.27 17.71 0.02
C PRO A 212 -28.44 18.69 -0.03
N GLY A 213 -29.27 18.67 1.02
CA GLY A 213 -30.40 19.58 1.19
C GLY A 213 -29.96 21.03 1.36
#